data_e09a544b36a21f5b9b56f2dbe89d0373
#
_entry.id   e09a544b36a21f5b9b56f2dbe89d0373
#
_cell.length_a   1.000
_cell.length_b   1.000
_cell.length_c   1.000
_cell.angle_alpha   90.00
_cell.angle_beta   90.00
_cell.angle_gamma   90.00
#
_symmetry.space_group_name_H-M   'P 1'
#
loop_
_entity.id
_entity.type
_entity.pdbx_description
1 polymer ?
#
loop_
_entity_poly.entity_id
_entity_poly.type
_entity_poly.pdbx_seq_one_letter_code
_entity_poly.pdbx_strand_id
1 'polypeptide(L)'
;MSEVKHLYHEGEAILDTVETTIHNYHAHGFEGRTRKERGFHETESKLPNTRRSPAPDDRPTLTDRILSGLGRKNPFSHTISANDTLWLLDNTAYRNNSGKWHAEFVAAVFDQTTGLQVSTVVADIAEKVGLGKGDAQEETIRERVMPFMQSILPGRVAVVDFGKEVKLKLGPGGSNAISSDTEALPRHSDGDVITSTAVVPKGTNGILQMKTVFAEPTGWGVISDIDDSIKITQTSDPIGILKSTFVSEPQPIPGMPELYAYMQKLITTSAPFFYLSASPYNLYSFLRDFRDKYYPQGTMILRDASWRNLSGLLSNLTLGTQKYKVERMIKINSWLPQRKMICIGDSTQSDPEAYGEIYRKYPGWIHLILIRKVTDIAAVGIEEKNEPARFETAFKGVPSSVWHVFEDPKECYEIISDTVTKSN
;
A
#
# COMPACT_ATOMS: atom_id res chain seq x y z
N MET A 1 -30.79 23.81 6.68
CA MET A 1 -30.96 23.34 5.28
C MET A 1 -30.01 24.01 4.28
N SER A 2 -29.59 25.24 4.47
CA SER A 2 -28.61 25.91 3.57
C SER A 2 -27.18 25.37 3.75
N GLU A 3 -26.74 25.13 4.97
CA GLU A 3 -25.39 24.56 5.27
C GLU A 3 -25.22 23.14 4.79
N VAL A 4 -26.27 22.31 4.84
CA VAL A 4 -26.24 20.93 4.33
C VAL A 4 -26.15 20.91 2.80
N LYS A 5 -26.77 21.88 2.11
CA LYS A 5 -26.62 22.04 0.65
C LYS A 5 -25.22 22.51 0.27
N HIS A 6 -24.59 23.35 1.09
CA HIS A 6 -23.23 23.83 0.84
C HIS A 6 -22.21 22.70 0.96
N LEU A 7 -22.29 21.88 2.01
CA LEU A 7 -21.46 20.69 2.19
C LEU A 7 -21.68 19.64 1.09
N TYR A 8 -22.87 19.56 0.52
CA TYR A 8 -23.16 18.67 -0.60
C TYR A 8 -22.46 19.10 -1.89
N HIS A 9 -22.50 20.40 -2.21
CA HIS A 9 -21.81 20.96 -3.38
C HIS A 9 -20.28 20.92 -3.25
N GLU A 10 -19.74 21.10 -2.04
CA GLU A 10 -18.31 20.93 -1.80
C GLU A 10 -17.88 19.47 -1.95
N GLY A 11 -18.69 18.51 -1.49
CA GLY A 11 -18.44 17.08 -1.66
C GLY A 11 -18.46 16.61 -3.12
N GLU A 12 -19.43 17.10 -3.92
CA GLU A 12 -19.48 16.83 -5.37
C GLU A 12 -18.33 17.50 -6.12
N ALA A 13 -17.99 18.73 -5.76
CA ALA A 13 -16.86 19.44 -6.36
C ALA A 13 -15.51 18.76 -6.07
N ILE A 14 -15.35 18.16 -4.89
CA ILE A 14 -14.16 17.39 -4.54
C ILE A 14 -14.11 16.07 -5.34
N LEU A 15 -15.24 15.38 -5.51
CA LEU A 15 -15.33 14.16 -6.32
C LEU A 15 -15.09 14.46 -7.81
N ASP A 16 -15.68 15.48 -8.37
CA ASP A 16 -15.44 15.94 -9.73
C ASP A 16 -14.00 16.42 -9.92
N THR A 17 -13.41 17.09 -8.93
CA THR A 17 -12.00 17.51 -8.98
C THR A 17 -11.06 16.32 -8.94
N VAL A 18 -11.37 15.29 -8.16
CA VAL A 18 -10.60 14.05 -8.11
C VAL A 18 -10.74 13.25 -9.43
N GLU A 19 -11.95 13.12 -9.98
CA GLU A 19 -12.16 12.46 -11.28
C GLU A 19 -11.54 13.28 -12.43
N THR A 20 -11.67 14.58 -12.42
CA THR A 20 -11.07 15.48 -13.43
C THR A 20 -9.55 15.56 -13.29
N THR A 21 -9.01 15.50 -12.08
CA THR A 21 -7.57 15.41 -11.85
C THR A 21 -7.01 14.08 -12.34
N ILE A 22 -7.70 12.97 -12.10
CA ILE A 22 -7.36 11.65 -12.65
C ILE A 22 -7.41 11.68 -14.20
N HIS A 23 -8.39 12.37 -14.79
CA HIS A 23 -8.55 12.48 -16.25
C HIS A 23 -7.50 13.41 -16.89
N ASN A 24 -7.17 14.54 -16.25
CA ASN A 24 -6.19 15.50 -16.76
C ASN A 24 -4.72 15.06 -16.59
N TYR A 25 -4.40 14.16 -15.63
CA TYR A 25 -3.09 13.53 -15.54
C TYR A 25 -2.79 12.57 -16.72
N HIS A 26 -3.79 12.20 -17.49
CA HIS A 26 -3.63 11.38 -18.70
C HIS A 26 -2.92 12.08 -19.86
N ALA A 27 -2.71 13.38 -19.82
CA ALA A 27 -2.35 14.12 -21.01
C ALA A 27 -0.85 14.43 -21.20
N HIS A 28 -0.01 14.49 -20.18
CA HIS A 28 1.31 15.13 -20.30
C HIS A 28 2.51 14.50 -19.55
N GLY A 29 2.45 13.24 -19.11
CA GLY A 29 3.60 12.61 -18.43
C GLY A 29 4.26 11.50 -19.25
N PHE A 30 5.55 11.27 -19.03
CA PHE A 30 6.31 10.12 -19.52
C PHE A 30 5.59 8.78 -19.20
N GLU A 31 4.99 8.65 -18.01
CA GLU A 31 4.19 7.48 -17.63
C GLU A 31 2.96 7.26 -18.52
N GLY A 32 2.27 8.31 -18.92
CA GLY A 32 1.09 8.21 -19.80
C GLY A 32 1.44 7.72 -21.20
N ARG A 33 2.55 8.20 -21.76
CA ARG A 33 3.02 7.81 -23.09
C ARG A 33 3.48 6.34 -23.11
N THR A 34 4.34 5.94 -22.18
CA THR A 34 4.82 4.55 -22.07
C THR A 34 3.72 3.56 -21.72
N ARG A 35 2.73 3.97 -20.90
CA ARG A 35 1.55 3.18 -20.57
C ARG A 35 0.70 2.90 -21.79
N LYS A 36 0.45 3.89 -22.65
CA LYS A 36 -0.28 3.73 -23.93
C LYS A 36 0.46 2.77 -24.86
N GLU A 37 1.77 2.89 -24.98
CA GLU A 37 2.62 2.04 -25.82
C GLU A 37 2.61 0.57 -25.41
N ARG A 38 2.35 0.28 -24.12
CA ARG A 38 2.28 -1.08 -23.57
C ARG A 38 0.90 -1.72 -23.58
N GLY A 39 -0.08 -1.08 -24.18
CA GLY A 39 -1.43 -1.64 -24.28
C GLY A 39 -2.23 -1.62 -22.98
N PHE A 40 -1.86 -0.80 -21.99
CA PHE A 40 -2.58 -0.71 -20.71
C PHE A 40 -4.06 -0.33 -20.90
N HIS A 41 -4.36 0.64 -21.76
CA HIS A 41 -5.73 1.06 -22.03
C HIS A 41 -6.58 -0.05 -22.63
N GLU A 42 -6.03 -0.84 -23.53
CA GLU A 42 -6.74 -1.96 -24.15
C GLU A 42 -7.02 -3.05 -23.11
N THR A 43 -6.05 -3.41 -22.29
CA THR A 43 -6.22 -4.41 -21.23
C THR A 43 -7.20 -3.93 -20.18
N GLU A 44 -7.10 -2.67 -19.71
CA GLU A 44 -8.03 -2.10 -18.73
C GLU A 44 -9.48 -2.05 -19.22
N SER A 45 -9.70 -1.64 -20.46
CA SER A 45 -11.06 -1.54 -21.02
C SER A 45 -11.77 -2.90 -21.11
N LYS A 46 -11.00 -3.98 -21.14
CA LYS A 46 -11.49 -5.36 -21.17
C LYS A 46 -11.60 -6.01 -19.79
N LEU A 47 -11.11 -5.35 -18.73
CA LEU A 47 -11.27 -5.86 -17.37
C LEU A 47 -12.72 -5.73 -16.91
N PRO A 48 -13.25 -6.74 -16.19
CA PRO A 48 -14.61 -6.71 -15.70
C PRO A 48 -14.82 -5.51 -14.77
N ASN A 49 -15.89 -4.78 -15.01
CA ASN A 49 -16.30 -3.70 -14.12
C ASN A 49 -16.98 -4.32 -12.90
N THR A 50 -16.25 -4.40 -11.80
CA THR A 50 -16.75 -4.91 -10.52
C THR A 50 -17.63 -3.90 -9.77
N ARG A 51 -17.86 -2.71 -10.36
CA ARG A 51 -18.84 -1.76 -9.81
C ARG A 51 -20.20 -2.42 -9.81
N ARG A 52 -20.65 -2.80 -8.62
CA ARG A 52 -22.05 -3.12 -8.41
C ARG A 52 -22.86 -1.89 -8.80
N SER A 53 -23.77 -2.01 -9.75
CA SER A 53 -24.97 -1.16 -9.71
C SER A 53 -25.70 -1.62 -8.44
N PRO A 54 -25.77 -0.83 -7.36
CA PRO A 54 -26.48 -1.27 -6.16
C PRO A 54 -27.87 -1.64 -6.60
N ALA A 55 -28.35 -2.81 -6.15
CA ALA A 55 -29.79 -3.09 -6.23
C ALA A 55 -30.54 -1.88 -5.65
N PRO A 56 -31.74 -1.58 -6.11
CA PRO A 56 -32.49 -0.41 -5.63
C PRO A 56 -32.54 -0.30 -4.10
N ASP A 57 -32.54 -1.44 -3.41
CA ASP A 57 -32.58 -1.53 -1.93
C ASP A 57 -31.19 -1.48 -1.27
N ASP A 58 -30.10 -1.73 -2.00
CA ASP A 58 -28.72 -1.72 -1.49
C ASP A 58 -27.96 -0.39 -1.74
N ARG A 59 -28.62 0.60 -2.32
CA ARG A 59 -27.99 1.91 -2.49
C ARG A 59 -27.81 2.54 -1.13
N PRO A 60 -26.57 2.88 -0.73
CA PRO A 60 -26.40 3.65 0.48
C PRO A 60 -27.27 4.89 0.36
N THR A 61 -28.16 5.07 1.31
CA THR A 61 -29.05 6.24 1.35
C THR A 61 -28.19 7.51 1.42
N LEU A 62 -28.77 8.65 1.03
CA LEU A 62 -28.08 9.94 1.21
C LEU A 62 -27.60 10.10 2.66
N THR A 63 -28.40 9.59 3.60
CA THR A 63 -28.09 9.54 5.04
C THR A 63 -26.85 8.70 5.31
N ASP A 64 -26.72 7.52 4.71
CA ASP A 64 -25.55 6.65 4.91
C ASP A 64 -24.27 7.27 4.35
N ARG A 65 -24.36 7.99 3.24
CA ARG A 65 -23.23 8.73 2.66
C ARG A 65 -22.79 9.89 3.56
N ILE A 66 -23.73 10.68 4.10
CA ILE A 66 -23.44 11.77 5.03
C ILE A 66 -22.86 11.20 6.34
N LEU A 67 -23.44 10.11 6.86
CA LEU A 67 -23.00 9.47 8.09
C LEU A 67 -21.62 8.81 7.94
N SER A 68 -21.31 8.21 6.78
CA SER A 68 -19.97 7.66 6.50
C SER A 68 -18.91 8.75 6.44
N GLY A 69 -19.25 9.97 6.03
CA GLY A 69 -18.37 11.14 6.07
C GLY A 69 -18.05 11.64 7.49
N LEU A 70 -18.87 11.29 8.48
CA LEU A 70 -18.68 11.72 9.88
C LEU A 70 -17.59 10.90 10.63
N GLY A 71 -17.12 9.79 10.09
CA GLY A 71 -16.12 8.94 10.74
C GLY A 71 -16.48 8.63 12.21
N ARG A 72 -15.57 8.86 13.14
CA ARG A 72 -15.81 8.65 14.59
C ARG A 72 -17.02 9.38 15.19
N LYS A 73 -17.47 10.44 14.55
CA LYS A 73 -18.66 11.21 14.99
C LYS A 73 -19.98 10.61 14.48
N ASN A 74 -19.94 9.50 13.75
CA ASN A 74 -21.13 8.82 13.28
C ASN A 74 -21.92 8.22 14.45
N PRO A 75 -23.12 8.71 14.79
CA PRO A 75 -23.91 8.21 15.90
C PRO A 75 -24.54 6.82 15.62
N PHE A 76 -24.57 6.38 14.37
CA PHE A 76 -25.15 5.11 13.93
C PHE A 76 -24.06 4.07 13.61
N SER A 77 -22.97 4.07 14.39
CA SER A 77 -21.94 3.05 14.25
C SER A 77 -22.42 1.70 14.77
N HIS A 78 -22.05 0.64 14.06
CA HIS A 78 -22.35 -0.74 14.42
C HIS A 78 -21.07 -1.51 14.73
N THR A 79 -21.11 -2.41 15.70
CA THR A 79 -20.01 -3.34 15.98
C THR A 79 -19.87 -4.37 14.86
N ILE A 80 -18.67 -4.94 14.74
CA ILE A 80 -18.39 -6.07 13.83
C ILE A 80 -19.37 -7.22 14.13
N SER A 81 -19.89 -7.83 13.07
CA SER A 81 -20.81 -8.98 13.12
C SER A 81 -20.11 -10.28 12.66
N ALA A 82 -20.78 -11.41 12.88
CA ALA A 82 -20.28 -12.72 12.44
C ALA A 82 -20.19 -12.86 10.91
N ASN A 83 -20.94 -12.04 10.17
CA ASN A 83 -20.95 -12.05 8.70
C ASN A 83 -19.98 -11.03 8.10
N ASP A 84 -19.21 -10.33 8.93
CA ASP A 84 -18.26 -9.35 8.47
C ASP A 84 -16.87 -10.00 8.28
N THR A 85 -16.10 -9.49 7.33
CA THR A 85 -14.66 -9.74 7.20
C THR A 85 -13.93 -8.50 7.73
N LEU A 86 -13.06 -8.70 8.71
CA LEU A 86 -12.25 -7.63 9.30
C LEU A 86 -10.78 -7.81 8.95
N TRP A 87 -10.14 -6.77 8.45
CA TRP A 87 -8.69 -6.72 8.31
C TRP A 87 -8.10 -5.68 9.24
N LEU A 88 -7.20 -6.14 10.11
CA LEU A 88 -6.34 -5.30 10.94
C LEU A 88 -4.95 -5.24 10.30
N LEU A 89 -4.43 -4.04 10.10
CA LEU A 89 -3.16 -3.83 9.41
C LEU A 89 -2.04 -3.60 10.42
N ASP A 90 -0.90 -4.26 10.19
CA ASP A 90 0.32 -4.08 10.96
C ASP A 90 0.79 -2.61 10.91
N ASN A 91 1.30 -2.10 12.03
CA ASN A 91 1.66 -0.70 12.18
C ASN A 91 2.95 -0.48 12.98
N THR A 92 3.38 0.78 13.03
CA THR A 92 4.53 1.21 13.80
C THR A 92 4.09 2.25 14.82
N ALA A 93 4.45 2.02 16.08
CA ALA A 93 4.30 3.00 17.14
C ALA A 93 5.51 3.95 17.17
N TYR A 94 5.22 5.20 17.46
CA TYR A 94 6.19 6.29 17.50
C TYR A 94 5.92 7.20 18.70
N ARG A 95 6.90 8.00 19.11
CA ARG A 95 6.69 9.01 20.14
C ARG A 95 6.22 10.32 19.54
N ASN A 96 5.12 10.84 20.07
CA ASN A 96 4.66 12.18 19.70
C ASN A 96 5.54 13.28 20.33
N ASN A 97 5.25 14.53 20.04
CA ASN A 97 5.99 15.70 20.56
C ASN A 97 6.01 15.79 22.09
N SER A 98 5.09 15.14 22.80
CA SER A 98 5.09 15.06 24.27
C SER A 98 5.79 13.81 24.82
N GLY A 99 6.47 13.03 23.96
CA GLY A 99 7.18 11.81 24.32
C GLY A 99 6.28 10.61 24.63
N LYS A 100 4.98 10.69 24.35
CA LYS A 100 4.04 9.59 24.54
C LYS A 100 3.97 8.71 23.30
N TRP A 101 3.83 7.40 23.52
CA TRP A 101 3.64 6.44 22.44
C TRP A 101 2.29 6.61 21.75
N HIS A 102 2.30 6.63 20.44
CA HIS A 102 1.13 6.63 19.58
C HIS A 102 1.36 5.69 18.42
N ALA A 103 0.30 5.14 17.85
CA ALA A 103 0.35 4.48 16.57
C ALA A 103 -0.93 4.79 15.76
N GLU A 104 -0.81 4.78 14.45
CA GLU A 104 -1.96 4.78 13.56
C GLU A 104 -2.43 3.35 13.36
N PHE A 105 -3.68 3.11 13.67
CA PHE A 105 -4.36 1.83 13.48
C PHE A 105 -5.25 1.92 12.25
N VAL A 106 -5.04 1.04 11.30
CA VAL A 106 -5.85 0.94 10.10
C VAL A 106 -6.64 -0.37 10.13
N ALA A 107 -7.95 -0.26 9.96
CA ALA A 107 -8.83 -1.40 9.85
C ALA A 107 -9.74 -1.26 8.63
N ALA A 108 -10.03 -2.37 7.96
CA ALA A 108 -10.96 -2.42 6.83
C ALA A 108 -12.02 -3.48 7.08
N VAL A 109 -13.27 -3.18 6.71
CA VAL A 109 -14.41 -4.07 6.97
C VAL A 109 -15.21 -4.30 5.71
N PHE A 110 -15.47 -5.58 5.44
CA PHE A 110 -16.21 -6.05 4.26
C PHE A 110 -17.36 -6.96 4.66
N ASP A 111 -18.35 -7.05 3.80
CA ASP A 111 -19.37 -8.11 3.85
C ASP A 111 -18.76 -9.42 3.31
N GLN A 112 -19.01 -10.54 4.00
CA GLN A 112 -18.59 -11.86 3.51
C GLN A 112 -19.35 -12.29 2.25
N THR A 113 -20.52 -11.73 2.02
CA THR A 113 -21.32 -12.05 0.83
C THR A 113 -20.82 -11.30 -0.40
N THR A 114 -20.70 -12.01 -1.50
CA THR A 114 -20.40 -11.40 -2.80
C THR A 114 -21.66 -11.38 -3.63
N GLY A 115 -22.16 -10.21 -3.98
CA GLY A 115 -23.34 -10.08 -4.83
C GLY A 115 -23.06 -10.12 -6.33
N LEU A 116 -21.84 -10.48 -6.74
CA LEU A 116 -21.42 -10.52 -8.13
C LEU A 116 -21.09 -11.96 -8.55
N GLN A 117 -21.15 -12.22 -9.86
CA GLN A 117 -20.75 -13.50 -10.42
C GLN A 117 -19.23 -13.61 -10.41
N VAL A 118 -18.66 -14.03 -9.26
CA VAL A 118 -17.21 -14.24 -9.08
C VAL A 118 -16.64 -15.11 -10.21
N SER A 119 -17.36 -16.15 -10.61
CA SER A 119 -16.99 -17.05 -11.71
C SER A 119 -16.75 -16.34 -13.04
N THR A 120 -17.53 -15.30 -13.36
CA THR A 120 -17.31 -14.52 -14.59
C THR A 120 -16.00 -13.76 -14.53
N VAL A 121 -15.71 -13.09 -13.39
CA VAL A 121 -14.46 -12.33 -13.21
C VAL A 121 -13.25 -13.25 -13.24
N VAL A 122 -13.35 -14.43 -12.62
CA VAL A 122 -12.30 -15.45 -12.65
C VAL A 122 -12.03 -15.91 -14.09
N ALA A 123 -13.07 -16.22 -14.84
CA ALA A 123 -12.96 -16.64 -16.24
C ALA A 123 -12.34 -15.54 -17.12
N ASP A 124 -12.75 -14.31 -16.95
CA ASP A 124 -12.22 -13.16 -17.70
C ASP A 124 -10.72 -12.93 -17.43
N ILE A 125 -10.29 -13.08 -16.18
CA ILE A 125 -8.87 -12.98 -15.83
C ILE A 125 -8.10 -14.16 -16.40
N ALA A 126 -8.62 -15.39 -16.25
CA ALA A 126 -7.99 -16.60 -16.76
C ALA A 126 -7.77 -16.51 -18.28
N GLU A 127 -8.80 -16.08 -19.04
CA GLU A 127 -8.70 -15.87 -20.49
C GLU A 127 -7.59 -14.85 -20.84
N LYS A 128 -7.53 -13.71 -20.15
CA LYS A 128 -6.55 -12.65 -20.43
C LYS A 128 -5.11 -13.08 -20.19
N VAL A 129 -4.88 -13.94 -19.21
CA VAL A 129 -3.54 -14.48 -18.90
C VAL A 129 -3.23 -15.76 -19.70
N GLY A 130 -4.14 -16.18 -20.60
CA GLY A 130 -3.95 -17.33 -21.50
C GLY A 130 -4.18 -18.70 -20.85
N LEU A 131 -5.00 -18.77 -19.79
CA LEU A 131 -5.37 -20.04 -19.15
C LEU A 131 -6.59 -20.68 -19.85
N GLY A 132 -6.61 -22.02 -19.91
CA GLY A 132 -7.77 -22.78 -20.35
C GLY A 132 -8.89 -22.80 -19.30
N LYS A 133 -10.12 -23.10 -19.74
CA LYS A 133 -11.25 -23.30 -18.82
C LYS A 133 -11.02 -24.53 -17.94
N GLY A 134 -11.29 -24.38 -16.62
CA GLY A 134 -11.14 -25.48 -15.65
C GLY A 134 -9.70 -25.69 -15.19
N ASP A 135 -8.83 -24.73 -15.41
CA ASP A 135 -7.46 -24.77 -14.93
C ASP A 135 -7.41 -24.77 -13.39
N ALA A 136 -6.46 -25.52 -12.81
CA ALA A 136 -6.28 -25.57 -11.36
C ALA A 136 -5.97 -24.19 -10.73
N GLN A 137 -5.55 -23.23 -11.54
CA GLN A 137 -5.25 -21.87 -11.12
C GLN A 137 -6.51 -21.01 -10.93
N GLU A 138 -7.68 -21.43 -11.40
CA GLU A 138 -8.94 -20.68 -11.22
C GLU A 138 -9.27 -20.46 -9.74
N GLU A 139 -8.96 -21.42 -8.85
CA GLU A 139 -9.19 -21.26 -7.41
C GLU A 139 -8.26 -20.17 -6.81
N THR A 140 -7.00 -20.16 -7.21
CA THR A 140 -6.06 -19.09 -6.83
C THR A 140 -6.54 -17.71 -7.28
N ILE A 141 -7.03 -17.62 -8.53
CA ILE A 141 -7.62 -16.38 -9.05
C ILE A 141 -8.83 -15.98 -8.21
N ARG A 142 -9.71 -16.94 -7.89
CA ARG A 142 -10.90 -16.73 -7.07
C ARG A 142 -10.55 -16.13 -5.72
N GLU A 143 -9.64 -16.73 -4.99
CA GLU A 143 -9.22 -16.28 -3.65
C GLU A 143 -8.65 -14.86 -3.69
N ARG A 144 -7.81 -14.55 -4.70
CA ARG A 144 -7.16 -13.24 -4.82
C ARG A 144 -8.07 -12.13 -5.35
N VAL A 145 -9.12 -12.50 -6.09
CA VAL A 145 -10.13 -11.56 -6.59
C VAL A 145 -11.19 -11.25 -5.52
N MET A 146 -11.47 -12.18 -4.62
CA MET A 146 -12.52 -12.04 -3.60
C MET A 146 -12.52 -10.69 -2.87
N PRO A 147 -11.39 -10.14 -2.39
CA PRO A 147 -11.41 -8.84 -1.71
C PRO A 147 -11.87 -7.67 -2.60
N PHE A 148 -11.80 -7.80 -3.91
CA PHE A 148 -12.31 -6.82 -4.87
C PHE A 148 -13.82 -6.95 -5.13
N MET A 149 -14.37 -8.11 -4.82
CA MET A 149 -15.76 -8.46 -5.06
C MET A 149 -16.66 -8.24 -3.84
N GLN A 150 -16.07 -8.21 -2.65
CA GLN A 150 -16.79 -8.00 -1.39
C GLN A 150 -17.27 -6.54 -1.27
N SER A 151 -18.48 -6.38 -0.75
CA SER A 151 -19.02 -5.05 -0.44
C SER A 151 -18.33 -4.47 0.78
N ILE A 152 -17.91 -3.21 0.70
CA ILE A 152 -17.36 -2.48 1.85
C ILE A 152 -18.47 -2.12 2.83
N LEU A 153 -18.17 -2.14 4.13
CA LEU A 153 -19.11 -1.85 5.22
C LEU A 153 -18.69 -0.59 5.98
N PRO A 154 -19.07 0.62 5.50
CA PRO A 154 -18.87 1.84 6.25
C PRO A 154 -19.65 1.82 7.57
N GLY A 155 -19.16 2.54 8.57
CA GLY A 155 -19.85 2.66 9.85
C GLY A 155 -19.58 1.50 10.82
N ARG A 156 -18.78 0.50 10.47
CA ARG A 156 -18.37 -0.57 11.38
C ARG A 156 -17.27 -0.11 12.34
N VAL A 157 -17.37 -0.60 13.58
CA VAL A 157 -16.41 -0.34 14.67
C VAL A 157 -15.81 -1.65 15.11
N ALA A 158 -14.49 -1.74 15.08
CA ALA A 158 -13.73 -2.86 15.61
C ALA A 158 -13.21 -2.54 17.02
N VAL A 159 -13.35 -3.50 17.93
CA VAL A 159 -12.69 -3.46 19.23
C VAL A 159 -11.48 -4.39 19.18
N VAL A 160 -10.34 -3.91 19.66
CA VAL A 160 -9.07 -4.62 19.61
C VAL A 160 -8.45 -4.68 21.01
N ASP A 161 -8.07 -5.87 21.44
CA ASP A 161 -7.24 -6.08 22.62
C ASP A 161 -5.78 -5.84 22.26
N PHE A 162 -5.22 -4.74 22.72
CA PHE A 162 -3.84 -4.39 22.53
C PHE A 162 -2.96 -5.05 23.59
N GLY A 163 -2.29 -6.14 23.25
CA GLY A 163 -1.37 -6.87 24.14
C GLY A 163 -1.99 -7.33 25.47
N LYS A 164 -3.34 -7.39 25.57
CA LYS A 164 -4.10 -7.60 26.80
C LYS A 164 -3.95 -6.46 27.83
N GLU A 165 -3.40 -5.33 27.46
CA GLU A 165 -3.15 -4.19 28.32
C GLU A 165 -4.29 -3.16 28.25
N VAL A 166 -4.76 -2.89 27.05
CA VAL A 166 -5.81 -1.90 26.79
C VAL A 166 -6.69 -2.33 25.62
N LYS A 167 -7.98 -1.95 25.68
CA LYS A 167 -8.91 -2.10 24.57
C LYS A 167 -8.96 -0.82 23.76
N LEU A 168 -8.68 -0.95 22.47
CA LEU A 168 -8.78 0.14 21.49
C LEU A 168 -10.10 0.00 20.72
N LYS A 169 -10.69 1.14 20.39
CA LYS A 169 -11.89 1.22 19.56
C LYS A 169 -11.52 1.88 18.23
N LEU A 170 -11.51 1.10 17.16
CA LEU A 170 -11.16 1.54 15.82
C LEU A 170 -12.40 1.80 14.98
N GLY A 171 -12.42 2.90 14.28
CA GLY A 171 -13.53 3.30 13.43
C GLY A 171 -14.60 4.15 14.17
N PRO A 172 -15.75 4.36 13.53
CA PRO A 172 -16.19 3.73 12.27
C PRO A 172 -15.36 4.18 11.07
N GLY A 173 -15.26 3.28 10.08
CA GLY A 173 -14.61 3.58 8.79
C GLY A 173 -15.38 4.64 8.00
N GLY A 174 -14.67 5.34 7.11
CA GLY A 174 -15.24 6.28 6.16
C GLY A 174 -16.00 5.60 5.01
N SER A 175 -16.28 6.37 3.96
CA SER A 175 -17.02 5.89 2.77
C SER A 175 -16.32 4.74 2.01
N ASN A 176 -15.03 4.56 2.22
CA ASN A 176 -14.21 3.45 1.72
C ASN A 176 -14.14 2.25 2.70
N ALA A 177 -14.89 2.28 3.80
CA ALA A 177 -14.89 1.31 4.91
C ALA A 177 -13.52 1.10 5.59
N ILE A 178 -12.57 1.99 5.35
CA ILE A 178 -11.27 2.01 6.04
C ILE A 178 -11.38 2.99 7.20
N SER A 179 -10.99 2.56 8.39
CA SER A 179 -10.69 3.45 9.50
C SER A 179 -9.20 3.67 9.62
N SER A 180 -8.80 4.88 9.97
CA SER A 180 -7.44 5.25 10.31
C SER A 180 -7.48 6.06 11.59
N ASP A 181 -7.08 5.43 12.68
CA ASP A 181 -7.22 5.96 14.02
C ASP A 181 -5.87 6.07 14.70
N THR A 182 -5.50 7.27 15.16
CA THR A 182 -4.28 7.46 15.96
C THR A 182 -4.61 7.30 17.43
N GLU A 183 -4.02 6.28 18.07
CA GLU A 183 -4.28 5.96 19.47
C GLU A 183 -3.03 6.15 20.33
N ALA A 184 -3.22 6.58 21.56
CA ALA A 184 -2.19 6.60 22.57
C ALA A 184 -1.98 5.20 23.15
N LEU A 185 -0.72 4.81 23.34
CA LEU A 185 -0.35 3.47 23.76
C LEU A 185 0.37 3.46 25.10
N PRO A 186 0.35 2.33 25.83
CA PRO A 186 1.16 2.10 27.03
C PRO A 186 2.67 2.27 26.76
N ARG A 187 3.46 2.27 27.83
CA ARG A 187 4.91 2.36 27.71
C ARG A 187 5.50 1.04 27.25
N HIS A 188 6.34 1.13 26.22
CA HIS A 188 7.11 0.03 25.66
C HIS A 188 8.54 0.49 25.37
N SER A 189 9.40 -0.47 25.05
CA SER A 189 10.79 -0.24 24.64
C SER A 189 10.94 -0.22 23.13
N ASP A 190 12.02 0.36 22.63
CA ASP A 190 12.38 0.29 21.21
C ASP A 190 12.49 -1.16 20.74
N GLY A 191 11.86 -1.47 19.63
CA GLY A 191 11.85 -2.81 19.04
C GLY A 191 10.84 -3.79 19.66
N ASP A 192 10.10 -3.40 20.71
CA ASP A 192 8.99 -4.23 21.16
C ASP A 192 8.00 -4.47 20.04
N VAL A 193 7.48 -5.70 19.94
CA VAL A 193 6.45 -6.08 18.98
C VAL A 193 5.24 -6.61 19.74
N ILE A 194 4.17 -5.84 19.75
CA ILE A 194 2.93 -6.22 20.43
C ILE A 194 1.93 -6.77 19.42
N THR A 195 1.44 -7.96 19.70
CA THR A 195 0.33 -8.55 18.92
C THR A 195 -0.99 -8.13 19.53
N SER A 196 -1.82 -7.49 18.72
CA SER A 196 -3.18 -7.11 19.06
C SER A 196 -4.18 -8.05 18.38
N THR A 197 -5.28 -8.34 19.06
CA THR A 197 -6.31 -9.28 18.57
C THR A 197 -7.68 -8.62 18.58
N ALA A 198 -8.43 -8.78 17.49
CA ALA A 198 -9.80 -8.29 17.40
C ALA A 198 -10.73 -9.04 18.38
N VAL A 199 -11.59 -8.29 19.04
CA VAL A 199 -12.67 -8.81 19.87
C VAL A 199 -13.93 -8.86 19.01
N VAL A 200 -14.20 -10.01 18.41
CA VAL A 200 -15.26 -10.18 17.40
C VAL A 200 -16.11 -11.42 17.67
N PRO A 201 -17.34 -11.49 17.16
CA PRO A 201 -18.19 -12.67 17.24
C PRO A 201 -17.54 -13.88 16.52
N LYS A 202 -17.92 -15.09 16.96
CA LYS A 202 -17.53 -16.32 16.24
C LYS A 202 -18.16 -16.31 14.84
N GLY A 203 -17.35 -16.57 13.83
CA GLY A 203 -17.75 -16.54 12.42
C GLY A 203 -17.23 -15.33 11.64
N THR A 204 -16.75 -14.28 12.33
CA THR A 204 -16.02 -13.19 11.67
C THR A 204 -14.75 -13.72 11.03
N ASN A 205 -14.54 -13.38 9.74
CA ASN A 205 -13.38 -13.80 8.96
C ASN A 205 -12.35 -12.66 8.82
N GLY A 206 -11.19 -12.98 8.25
CA GLY A 206 -10.18 -12.01 7.81
C GLY A 206 -8.91 -12.02 8.64
N ILE A 207 -8.24 -10.88 8.70
CA ILE A 207 -6.99 -10.68 9.44
C ILE A 207 -7.33 -10.10 10.82
N LEU A 208 -7.53 -10.98 11.79
CA LEU A 208 -8.00 -10.62 13.12
C LEU A 208 -6.87 -10.29 14.11
N GLN A 209 -5.63 -10.37 13.66
CA GLN A 209 -4.45 -10.00 14.44
C GLN A 209 -3.57 -9.06 13.65
N MET A 210 -2.97 -8.10 14.35
CA MET A 210 -1.96 -7.20 13.81
C MET A 210 -0.80 -7.08 14.77
N LYS A 211 0.37 -6.69 14.26
CA LYS A 211 1.57 -6.41 15.02
C LYS A 211 1.87 -4.92 15.02
N THR A 212 2.18 -4.40 16.20
CA THR A 212 2.66 -3.03 16.40
C THR A 212 4.12 -3.07 16.78
N VAL A 213 5.00 -2.49 15.94
CA VAL A 213 6.44 -2.36 16.22
C VAL A 213 6.69 -1.01 16.85
N PHE A 214 7.35 -0.98 18.01
CA PHE A 214 7.69 0.26 18.71
C PHE A 214 9.02 0.81 18.24
N ALA A 215 9.02 2.04 17.74
CA ALA A 215 10.21 2.70 17.20
C ALA A 215 10.50 4.01 17.95
N GLU A 216 11.61 4.07 18.68
CA GLU A 216 12.09 5.31 19.30
C GLU A 216 12.41 6.37 18.23
N PRO A 217 12.43 7.67 18.58
CA PRO A 217 12.63 8.75 17.59
C PRO A 217 13.94 8.67 16.80
N THR A 218 14.99 8.10 17.37
CA THR A 218 16.34 8.02 16.79
C THR A 218 16.70 6.60 16.36
N GLY A 219 17.76 6.46 15.58
CA GLY A 219 18.22 5.19 15.03
C GLY A 219 17.98 5.11 13.53
N TRP A 220 18.05 3.89 12.98
CA TRP A 220 17.82 3.63 11.57
C TRP A 220 16.39 3.18 11.28
N GLY A 221 15.94 3.36 10.04
CA GLY A 221 14.72 2.81 9.49
C GLY A 221 14.86 2.55 8.01
N VAL A 222 13.98 1.72 7.47
CA VAL A 222 13.97 1.36 6.04
C VAL A 222 12.62 1.70 5.44
N ILE A 223 12.64 2.37 4.29
CA ILE A 223 11.47 2.57 3.42
C ILE A 223 11.73 1.81 2.13
N SER A 224 10.89 0.84 1.85
CA SER A 224 10.99 -0.03 0.69
C SER A 224 9.78 0.09 -0.20
N ASP A 225 9.97 0.21 -1.50
CA ASP A 225 8.93 -0.16 -2.45
C ASP A 225 8.76 -1.68 -2.49
N ILE A 226 7.66 -2.16 -3.08
CA ILE A 226 7.33 -3.60 -3.18
C ILE A 226 7.48 -4.09 -4.63
N ASP A 227 6.73 -3.47 -5.54
CA ASP A 227 6.52 -3.99 -6.89
C ASP A 227 7.76 -3.77 -7.77
N ASP A 228 8.38 -4.85 -8.26
CA ASP A 228 9.64 -4.90 -8.98
C ASP A 228 10.89 -4.42 -8.21
N SER A 229 10.71 -3.98 -6.96
CA SER A 229 11.80 -3.72 -6.01
C SER A 229 12.18 -4.94 -5.20
N ILE A 230 11.20 -5.59 -4.57
CA ILE A 230 11.40 -6.78 -3.73
C ILE A 230 10.57 -7.97 -4.18
N LYS A 231 9.49 -7.75 -4.94
CA LYS A 231 8.57 -8.74 -5.50
C LYS A 231 8.53 -8.62 -7.02
N ILE A 232 8.62 -9.72 -7.72
CA ILE A 232 8.42 -9.77 -9.18
C ILE A 232 6.96 -9.46 -9.47
N THR A 233 6.68 -8.29 -10.05
CA THR A 233 5.33 -7.84 -10.40
C THR A 233 5.17 -7.60 -11.89
N GLN A 234 6.24 -7.23 -12.59
CA GLN A 234 6.24 -6.87 -14.01
C GLN A 234 5.37 -5.63 -14.29
N THR A 235 5.52 -4.57 -13.49
CA THR A 235 4.72 -3.34 -13.57
C THR A 235 4.75 -2.64 -14.92
N SER A 236 5.71 -2.99 -15.76
CA SER A 236 5.84 -2.51 -17.14
C SER A 236 4.96 -3.25 -18.15
N ASP A 237 4.32 -4.37 -17.76
CA ASP A 237 3.44 -5.17 -18.62
C ASP A 237 2.08 -5.41 -17.95
N PRO A 238 0.95 -4.98 -18.57
CA PRO A 238 -0.38 -5.16 -17.97
C PRO A 238 -0.78 -6.63 -17.78
N ILE A 239 -0.37 -7.52 -18.66
CA ILE A 239 -0.63 -8.97 -18.51
C ILE A 239 0.27 -9.56 -17.43
N GLY A 240 1.53 -9.12 -17.37
CA GLY A 240 2.46 -9.48 -16.31
C GLY A 240 1.93 -9.11 -14.92
N ILE A 241 1.37 -7.90 -14.76
CA ILE A 241 0.71 -7.48 -13.51
C ILE A 241 -0.44 -8.44 -13.16
N LEU A 242 -1.34 -8.73 -14.09
CA LEU A 242 -2.48 -9.62 -13.83
C LEU A 242 -2.01 -11.02 -13.44
N LYS A 243 -1.03 -11.55 -14.15
CA LYS A 243 -0.47 -12.88 -13.90
C LYS A 243 0.23 -12.96 -12.55
N SER A 244 1.09 -12.01 -12.23
CA SER A 244 1.85 -11.97 -10.97
C SER A 244 0.98 -11.67 -9.74
N THR A 245 -0.17 -11.01 -9.94
CA THR A 245 -1.09 -10.67 -8.87
C THR A 245 -2.11 -11.76 -8.61
N PHE A 246 -2.73 -12.32 -9.66
CA PHE A 246 -3.88 -13.19 -9.49
C PHE A 246 -3.58 -14.68 -9.73
N VAL A 247 -2.51 -15.02 -10.45
CA VAL A 247 -2.25 -16.42 -10.88
C VAL A 247 -1.01 -17.00 -10.23
N SER A 248 0.13 -16.36 -10.42
CA SER A 248 1.42 -16.92 -10.02
C SER A 248 1.67 -16.83 -8.52
N GLU A 249 2.40 -17.79 -7.96
CA GLU A 249 2.95 -17.64 -6.63
C GLU A 249 3.91 -16.43 -6.59
N PRO A 250 3.78 -15.55 -5.57
CA PRO A 250 4.61 -14.37 -5.48
C PRO A 250 6.08 -14.77 -5.26
N GLN A 251 6.94 -14.26 -6.10
CA GLN A 251 8.37 -14.54 -6.06
C GLN A 251 9.15 -13.31 -5.62
N PRO A 252 10.10 -13.46 -4.69
CA PRO A 252 11.01 -12.38 -4.34
C PRO A 252 11.99 -12.12 -5.48
N ILE A 253 12.49 -10.90 -5.58
CA ILE A 253 13.64 -10.59 -6.42
C ILE A 253 14.85 -11.32 -5.85
N PRO A 254 15.59 -12.10 -6.65
CA PRO A 254 16.73 -12.88 -6.18
C PRO A 254 17.77 -12.01 -5.45
N GLY A 255 18.25 -12.46 -4.29
CA GLY A 255 19.24 -11.78 -3.46
C GLY A 255 18.67 -10.67 -2.57
N MET A 256 17.45 -10.19 -2.81
CA MET A 256 16.85 -9.15 -1.97
C MET A 256 16.45 -9.65 -0.57
N PRO A 257 15.89 -10.85 -0.37
CA PRO A 257 15.65 -11.36 0.98
C PRO A 257 16.92 -11.41 1.85
N GLU A 258 18.04 -11.85 1.28
CA GLU A 258 19.33 -11.93 1.96
C GLU A 258 19.87 -10.53 2.29
N LEU A 259 19.72 -9.56 1.36
CA LEU A 259 20.10 -8.16 1.58
C LEU A 259 19.31 -7.53 2.73
N TYR A 260 17.99 -7.79 2.79
CA TYR A 260 17.13 -7.27 3.88
C TYR A 260 17.46 -7.91 5.23
N ALA A 261 17.74 -9.20 5.26
CA ALA A 261 18.19 -9.90 6.46
C ALA A 261 19.54 -9.34 6.94
N TYR A 262 20.45 -9.04 6.02
CA TYR A 262 21.74 -8.40 6.32
C TYR A 262 21.53 -6.98 6.90
N MET A 263 20.74 -6.14 6.22
CA MET A 263 20.42 -4.81 6.73
C MET A 263 19.85 -4.86 8.15
N GLN A 264 18.86 -5.72 8.39
CA GLN A 264 18.22 -5.84 9.69
C GLN A 264 19.22 -6.17 10.79
N LYS A 265 20.20 -7.03 10.52
CA LYS A 265 21.27 -7.35 11.47
C LYS A 265 22.21 -6.18 11.71
N LEU A 266 22.50 -5.40 10.66
CA LEU A 266 23.46 -4.29 10.72
C LEU A 266 22.87 -3.08 11.44
N ILE A 267 21.62 -2.70 11.14
CA ILE A 267 20.97 -1.50 11.67
C ILE A 267 20.20 -1.73 12.98
N THR A 268 20.16 -2.93 13.47
CA THR A 268 19.43 -3.48 14.61
C THR A 268 18.09 -4.11 14.26
N THR A 269 17.74 -5.16 14.99
CA THR A 269 16.45 -5.88 14.80
C THR A 269 15.24 -5.03 15.20
N SER A 270 15.44 -3.91 15.91
CA SER A 270 14.40 -2.96 16.31
C SER A 270 14.12 -1.87 15.26
N ALA A 271 14.88 -1.81 14.19
CA ALA A 271 14.66 -0.80 13.14
C ALA A 271 13.30 -1.02 12.46
N PRO A 272 12.44 0.01 12.35
CA PRO A 272 11.18 -0.11 11.65
C PRO A 272 11.39 -0.23 10.14
N PHE A 273 10.62 -1.14 9.53
CA PHE A 273 10.51 -1.27 8.09
C PHE A 273 9.15 -0.74 7.63
N PHE A 274 9.14 0.05 6.58
CA PHE A 274 7.95 0.56 5.92
C PHE A 274 7.95 0.08 4.47
N TYR A 275 6.90 -0.63 4.09
CA TYR A 275 6.71 -1.12 2.72
C TYR A 275 5.65 -0.28 2.03
N LEU A 276 6.05 0.48 1.02
CA LEU A 276 5.16 1.36 0.26
C LEU A 276 4.84 0.71 -1.09
N SER A 277 3.57 0.59 -1.43
CA SER A 277 3.17 0.20 -2.77
C SER A 277 1.97 1.00 -3.25
N ALA A 278 1.92 1.28 -4.53
CA ALA A 278 0.75 1.83 -5.19
C ALA A 278 -0.38 0.80 -5.36
N SER A 279 -0.16 -0.45 -4.97
CA SER A 279 -1.17 -1.50 -4.90
C SER A 279 -2.32 -1.12 -3.97
N PRO A 280 -3.58 -1.45 -4.32
CA PRO A 280 -4.72 -1.18 -3.46
C PRO A 280 -4.73 -2.08 -2.20
N TYR A 281 -5.40 -1.61 -1.14
CA TYR A 281 -5.54 -2.38 0.11
C TYR A 281 -6.20 -3.75 -0.07
N ASN A 282 -6.95 -3.96 -1.15
CA ASN A 282 -7.50 -5.28 -1.50
C ASN A 282 -6.43 -6.37 -1.58
N LEU A 283 -5.19 -6.01 -1.89
CA LEU A 283 -4.05 -6.92 -1.96
C LEU A 283 -3.28 -7.06 -0.64
N TYR A 284 -3.75 -6.44 0.45
CA TYR A 284 -3.02 -6.44 1.71
C TYR A 284 -2.74 -7.86 2.24
N SER A 285 -3.73 -8.74 2.27
CA SER A 285 -3.53 -10.13 2.72
C SER A 285 -2.44 -10.83 1.92
N PHE A 286 -2.55 -10.78 0.61
CA PHE A 286 -1.59 -11.39 -0.32
C PHE A 286 -0.15 -10.83 -0.15
N LEU A 287 -0.02 -9.51 -0.05
CA LEU A 287 1.29 -8.87 0.13
C LEU A 287 1.86 -9.05 1.53
N ARG A 288 1.00 -9.14 2.56
CA ARG A 288 1.41 -9.44 3.94
C ARG A 288 2.02 -10.83 4.05
N ASP A 289 1.35 -11.83 3.47
CA ASP A 289 1.84 -13.22 3.48
C ASP A 289 3.18 -13.33 2.75
N PHE A 290 3.34 -12.62 1.63
CA PHE A 290 4.59 -12.52 0.90
C PHE A 290 5.69 -11.88 1.76
N ARG A 291 5.42 -10.71 2.40
CA ARG A 291 6.37 -10.05 3.30
C ARG A 291 6.78 -10.98 4.45
N ASP A 292 5.80 -11.59 5.13
CA ASP A 292 6.07 -12.44 6.30
C ASP A 292 6.93 -13.65 5.95
N LYS A 293 6.86 -14.13 4.70
CA LYS A 293 7.66 -15.24 4.21
C LYS A 293 9.10 -14.86 3.88
N TYR A 294 9.36 -13.66 3.38
CA TYR A 294 10.65 -13.34 2.76
C TYR A 294 11.36 -12.12 3.39
N TYR A 295 10.66 -11.26 4.11
CA TYR A 295 11.18 -9.96 4.54
C TYR A 295 10.91 -9.65 6.01
N PRO A 296 11.66 -8.70 6.62
CA PRO A 296 11.40 -8.27 7.99
C PRO A 296 9.98 -7.79 8.22
N GLN A 297 9.47 -7.99 9.44
CA GLN A 297 8.22 -7.42 9.89
C GLN A 297 8.24 -5.89 9.73
N GLY A 298 7.14 -5.31 9.26
CA GLY A 298 7.05 -3.85 9.07
C GLY A 298 5.65 -3.39 8.73
N THR A 299 5.47 -2.08 8.70
CA THR A 299 4.22 -1.42 8.34
C THR A 299 4.09 -1.38 6.82
N MET A 300 2.99 -1.90 6.31
CA MET A 300 2.68 -1.84 4.89
C MET A 300 1.68 -0.73 4.63
N ILE A 301 2.04 0.22 3.75
CA ILE A 301 1.20 1.35 3.38
C ILE A 301 0.83 1.19 1.91
N LEU A 302 -0.43 0.87 1.67
CA LEU A 302 -1.01 0.65 0.36
C LEU A 302 -1.95 1.80 -0.01
N ARG A 303 -2.28 1.90 -1.29
CA ARG A 303 -3.20 2.93 -1.77
C ARG A 303 -4.63 2.59 -1.34
N ASP A 304 -5.34 3.56 -0.78
CA ASP A 304 -6.74 3.44 -0.36
C ASP A 304 -7.74 3.72 -1.51
N ALA A 305 -7.25 3.75 -2.74
CA ALA A 305 -8.06 3.94 -3.93
C ALA A 305 -8.69 2.63 -4.39
N SER A 306 -9.96 2.70 -4.75
CA SER A 306 -10.63 1.76 -5.64
C SER A 306 -10.86 0.31 -5.16
N TRP A 307 -11.32 0.14 -3.93
CA TRP A 307 -11.86 -1.14 -3.43
C TRP A 307 -12.95 -1.79 -4.31
N ARG A 308 -13.51 -1.03 -5.25
CA ARG A 308 -14.68 -1.41 -6.05
C ARG A 308 -14.38 -1.62 -7.53
N ASN A 309 -13.13 -1.55 -7.95
CA ASN A 309 -12.83 -1.53 -9.38
C ASN A 309 -11.55 -2.27 -9.72
N LEU A 310 -11.70 -3.46 -10.28
CA LEU A 310 -10.57 -4.24 -10.78
C LEU A 310 -9.87 -3.53 -11.96
N SER A 311 -10.60 -2.79 -12.79
CA SER A 311 -10.03 -2.00 -13.88
C SER A 311 -9.14 -0.86 -13.37
N GLY A 312 -9.38 -0.35 -12.16
CA GLY A 312 -8.51 0.63 -11.51
C GLY A 312 -7.19 0.06 -10.99
N LEU A 313 -7.04 -1.27 -10.91
CA LEU A 313 -5.81 -1.89 -10.43
C LEU A 313 -4.60 -1.47 -11.27
N LEU A 314 -4.71 -1.64 -12.60
CA LEU A 314 -3.62 -1.29 -13.52
C LEU A 314 -3.30 0.21 -13.49
N SER A 315 -4.34 1.07 -13.43
CA SER A 315 -4.16 2.52 -13.28
C SER A 315 -3.46 2.87 -11.98
N ASN A 316 -3.85 2.26 -10.87
CA ASN A 316 -3.28 2.56 -9.56
C ASN A 316 -1.82 2.15 -9.43
N LEU A 317 -1.44 1.03 -10.03
CA LEU A 317 -0.05 0.55 -10.01
C LEU A 317 0.89 1.39 -10.89
N THR A 318 0.37 2.15 -11.83
CA THR A 318 1.20 2.81 -12.86
C THR A 318 1.04 4.32 -12.96
N LEU A 319 -0.02 4.91 -12.40
CA LEU A 319 -0.28 6.34 -12.50
C LEU A 319 -0.19 7.07 -11.16
N GLY A 320 0.42 8.26 -11.19
CA GLY A 320 0.51 9.15 -10.03
C GLY A 320 1.28 8.55 -8.85
N THR A 321 2.21 7.63 -9.12
CA THR A 321 2.97 6.91 -8.10
C THR A 321 3.91 7.83 -7.35
N GLN A 322 4.52 8.83 -8.01
CA GLN A 322 5.41 9.79 -7.35
C GLN A 322 4.69 10.56 -6.25
N LYS A 323 3.58 11.24 -6.59
CA LYS A 323 2.82 12.04 -5.62
C LYS A 323 2.37 11.17 -4.44
N TYR A 324 1.85 9.97 -4.72
CA TYR A 324 1.45 9.02 -3.70
C TYR A 324 2.62 8.66 -2.76
N LYS A 325 3.77 8.24 -3.30
CA LYS A 325 4.96 7.87 -2.50
C LYS A 325 5.45 9.05 -1.67
N VAL A 326 5.54 10.24 -2.27
CA VAL A 326 5.92 11.47 -1.56
C VAL A 326 5.00 11.75 -0.37
N GLU A 327 3.67 11.69 -0.54
CA GLU A 327 2.71 11.91 0.55
C GLU A 327 2.87 10.87 1.68
N ARG A 328 3.10 9.60 1.33
CA ARG A 328 3.32 8.55 2.35
C ARG A 328 4.64 8.72 3.09
N MET A 329 5.70 9.12 2.40
CA MET A 329 6.99 9.41 3.04
C MET A 329 6.94 10.65 3.93
N ILE A 330 6.18 11.68 3.56
CA ILE A 330 5.89 12.84 4.43
C ILE A 330 5.21 12.36 5.73
N LYS A 331 4.25 11.45 5.61
CA LYS A 331 3.56 10.85 6.75
C LYS A 331 4.54 10.09 7.66
N ILE A 332 5.40 9.25 7.11
CA ILE A 332 6.43 8.52 7.88
C ILE A 332 7.41 9.50 8.55
N ASN A 333 7.84 10.55 7.83
CA ASN A 333 8.69 11.59 8.41
C ASN A 333 8.02 12.29 9.60
N SER A 334 6.71 12.54 9.53
CA SER A 334 5.99 13.15 10.67
C SER A 334 5.96 12.28 11.92
N TRP A 335 6.09 10.96 11.77
CA TRP A 335 6.19 10.01 12.88
C TRP A 335 7.62 9.89 13.43
N LEU A 336 8.59 9.86 12.53
CA LEU A 336 9.99 9.53 12.83
C LEU A 336 10.97 10.53 12.19
N PRO A 337 10.86 11.84 12.49
CA PRO A 337 11.64 12.88 11.82
C PRO A 337 13.15 12.85 12.13
N GLN A 338 13.56 12.16 13.20
CA GLN A 338 14.95 12.09 13.65
C GLN A 338 15.62 10.75 13.28
N ARG A 339 14.91 9.81 12.67
CA ARG A 339 15.51 8.55 12.21
C ARG A 339 16.29 8.76 10.91
N LYS A 340 17.35 7.98 10.77
CA LYS A 340 18.15 7.90 9.53
C LYS A 340 17.51 6.87 8.62
N MET A 341 17.06 7.26 7.42
CA MET A 341 16.33 6.35 6.52
C MET A 341 17.21 5.82 5.41
N ILE A 342 17.06 4.51 5.14
CA ILE A 342 17.51 3.86 3.90
C ILE A 342 16.27 3.68 3.03
N CYS A 343 16.28 4.23 1.83
CA CYS A 343 15.19 4.10 0.85
C CYS A 343 15.57 3.12 -0.25
N ILE A 344 14.71 2.15 -0.55
CA ILE A 344 14.93 1.13 -1.58
C ILE A 344 13.75 1.12 -2.52
N GLY A 345 14.03 1.21 -3.82
CA GLY A 345 13.02 1.23 -4.88
C GLY A 345 13.58 0.66 -6.18
N ASP A 346 12.84 0.85 -7.26
CA ASP A 346 13.20 0.37 -8.59
C ASP A 346 13.11 1.45 -9.67
N SER A 347 13.58 1.10 -10.87
CA SER A 347 13.57 2.00 -12.01
C SER A 347 12.29 1.98 -12.83
N THR A 348 11.35 1.05 -12.57
CA THR A 348 10.12 0.92 -13.39
C THR A 348 9.06 1.94 -13.05
N GLN A 349 9.06 2.41 -11.79
CA GLN A 349 8.13 3.42 -11.27
C GLN A 349 8.85 4.74 -10.95
N SER A 350 8.23 5.57 -10.11
CA SER A 350 8.71 6.93 -9.79
C SER A 350 9.53 6.98 -8.49
N ASP A 351 10.19 5.88 -8.10
CA ASP A 351 11.00 5.85 -6.88
C ASP A 351 12.17 6.85 -6.92
N PRO A 352 12.94 6.93 -8.02
CA PRO A 352 14.02 7.92 -8.09
C PRO A 352 13.52 9.34 -7.85
N GLU A 353 12.43 9.73 -8.52
CA GLU A 353 11.85 11.06 -8.44
C GLU A 353 11.30 11.35 -7.03
N ALA A 354 10.57 10.39 -6.43
CA ALA A 354 10.00 10.54 -5.10
C ALA A 354 11.08 10.65 -4.01
N TYR A 355 12.09 9.79 -4.06
CA TYR A 355 13.17 9.79 -3.05
C TYR A 355 14.05 11.04 -3.17
N GLY A 356 14.34 11.49 -4.39
CA GLY A 356 15.07 12.74 -4.62
C GLY A 356 14.29 13.97 -4.11
N GLU A 357 12.96 14.01 -4.32
CA GLU A 357 12.10 15.08 -3.80
C GLU A 357 12.10 15.11 -2.27
N ILE A 358 11.92 13.96 -1.61
CA ILE A 358 11.90 13.85 -0.15
C ILE A 358 13.27 14.17 0.46
N TYR A 359 14.38 13.75 -0.17
CA TYR A 359 15.71 14.12 0.29
C TYR A 359 15.90 15.64 0.35
N ARG A 360 15.47 16.35 -0.69
CA ARG A 360 15.54 17.82 -0.73
C ARG A 360 14.58 18.49 0.26
N LYS A 361 13.42 17.86 0.50
CA LYS A 361 12.41 18.38 1.43
C LYS A 361 12.80 18.24 2.89
N TYR A 362 13.47 17.14 3.25
CA TYR A 362 13.87 16.82 4.63
C TYR A 362 15.38 16.52 4.69
N PRO A 363 16.24 17.55 4.65
CA PRO A 363 17.68 17.37 4.69
C PRO A 363 18.13 16.58 5.94
N GLY A 364 18.98 15.57 5.74
CA GLY A 364 19.49 14.73 6.81
C GLY A 364 18.56 13.62 7.29
N TRP A 365 17.39 13.41 6.67
CA TRP A 365 16.50 12.30 6.99
C TRP A 365 16.84 11.04 6.20
N ILE A 366 17.00 11.14 4.87
CA ILE A 366 17.45 10.03 4.04
C ILE A 366 18.99 10.02 4.02
N HIS A 367 19.58 8.88 4.34
CA HIS A 367 21.03 8.69 4.36
C HIS A 367 21.53 7.81 3.23
N LEU A 368 20.65 6.97 2.66
CA LEU A 368 20.97 6.12 1.52
C LEU A 368 19.73 5.88 0.66
N ILE A 369 19.91 5.94 -0.65
CA ILE A 369 18.91 5.59 -1.66
C ILE A 369 19.50 4.48 -2.54
N LEU A 370 18.82 3.34 -2.62
CA LEU A 370 19.19 2.22 -3.47
C LEU A 370 18.10 2.00 -4.51
N ILE A 371 18.44 2.12 -5.79
CA ILE A 371 17.50 1.92 -6.90
C ILE A 371 17.92 0.67 -7.68
N ARG A 372 17.06 -0.34 -7.63
CA ARG A 372 17.21 -1.52 -8.48
C ARG A 372 16.95 -1.14 -9.93
N LYS A 373 17.94 -1.29 -10.79
CA LYS A 373 17.81 -1.17 -12.23
C LYS A 373 17.17 -2.46 -12.76
N VAL A 374 15.94 -2.35 -13.22
CA VAL A 374 15.18 -3.50 -13.72
C VAL A 374 15.56 -3.75 -15.18
N THR A 375 16.21 -4.87 -15.45
CA THR A 375 16.66 -5.31 -16.78
C THR A 375 16.06 -6.66 -17.17
N ASP A 376 15.45 -7.34 -16.23
CA ASP A 376 14.90 -8.71 -16.35
C ASP A 376 13.44 -8.78 -16.81
N ILE A 377 12.86 -7.63 -17.18
CA ILE A 377 11.51 -7.53 -17.73
C ILE A 377 11.60 -7.08 -19.18
N ALA A 378 11.16 -7.93 -20.11
CA ALA A 378 11.05 -7.59 -21.52
C ALA A 378 9.83 -6.67 -21.74
N ALA A 379 9.98 -5.38 -21.48
CA ALA A 379 8.92 -4.41 -21.64
C ALA A 379 9.36 -3.20 -22.48
N VAL A 380 8.49 -2.74 -23.35
CA VAL A 380 8.69 -1.51 -24.13
C VAL A 380 8.87 -0.33 -23.17
N GLY A 381 9.91 0.48 -23.40
CA GLY A 381 10.20 1.69 -22.62
C GLY A 381 10.96 1.45 -21.30
N ILE A 382 11.43 0.23 -21.03
CA ILE A 382 12.28 -0.03 -19.87
C ILE A 382 13.68 0.62 -20.04
N GLU A 383 14.17 0.69 -21.26
CA GLU A 383 15.45 1.33 -21.60
C GLU A 383 15.44 2.82 -21.21
N GLU A 384 14.39 3.55 -21.61
CA GLU A 384 14.23 4.97 -21.25
C GLU A 384 14.18 5.18 -19.72
N LYS A 385 13.57 4.24 -19.00
CA LYS A 385 13.50 4.29 -17.52
C LYS A 385 14.85 4.03 -16.85
N ASN A 386 15.73 3.35 -17.55
CA ASN A 386 17.07 2.99 -17.09
C ASN A 386 18.17 3.96 -17.60
N GLU A 387 17.78 5.01 -18.31
CA GLU A 387 18.76 6.00 -18.80
C GLU A 387 19.44 6.72 -17.62
N PRO A 388 20.79 6.83 -17.62
CA PRO A 388 21.53 7.54 -16.56
C PRO A 388 21.04 8.97 -16.34
N ALA A 389 20.70 9.68 -17.41
CA ALA A 389 20.22 11.06 -17.36
C ALA A 389 18.91 11.23 -16.53
N ARG A 390 18.08 10.20 -16.48
CA ARG A 390 16.88 10.17 -15.62
C ARG A 390 17.28 10.20 -14.14
N PHE A 391 18.20 9.35 -13.74
CA PHE A 391 18.67 9.28 -12.35
C PHE A 391 19.38 10.56 -11.94
N GLU A 392 20.24 11.11 -12.81
CA GLU A 392 20.89 12.40 -12.58
C GLU A 392 19.87 13.53 -12.39
N THR A 393 18.79 13.52 -13.17
CA THR A 393 17.71 14.50 -13.05
C THR A 393 16.92 14.31 -11.74
N ALA A 394 16.53 13.10 -11.42
CA ALA A 394 15.78 12.77 -10.20
C ALA A 394 16.57 13.12 -8.94
N PHE A 395 17.86 12.85 -8.94
CA PHE A 395 18.78 13.10 -7.83
C PHE A 395 19.55 14.41 -7.90
N LYS A 396 19.13 15.33 -8.77
CA LYS A 396 19.73 16.67 -8.80
C LYS A 396 19.68 17.33 -7.42
N GLY A 397 20.87 17.71 -6.89
CA GLY A 397 21.00 18.27 -5.55
C GLY A 397 21.07 17.22 -4.41
N VAL A 398 21.12 15.94 -4.74
CA VAL A 398 21.44 14.85 -3.83
C VAL A 398 22.91 14.46 -4.03
N PRO A 399 23.75 14.40 -2.98
CA PRO A 399 25.15 13.99 -3.13
C PRO A 399 25.25 12.58 -3.73
N SER A 400 26.21 12.37 -4.61
CA SER A 400 26.43 11.06 -5.27
C SER A 400 26.77 9.92 -4.31
N SER A 401 27.22 10.25 -3.10
CA SER A 401 27.45 9.27 -2.03
C SER A 401 26.16 8.78 -1.34
N VAL A 402 25.02 9.42 -1.62
CA VAL A 402 23.75 9.10 -0.95
C VAL A 402 22.87 8.17 -1.82
N TRP A 403 23.09 8.13 -3.11
CA TRP A 403 22.28 7.29 -3.99
C TRP A 403 23.12 6.35 -4.85
N HIS A 404 22.57 5.16 -5.10
CA HIS A 404 23.23 4.13 -5.90
C HIS A 404 22.19 3.37 -6.72
N VAL A 405 22.51 3.14 -8.00
CA VAL A 405 21.71 2.32 -8.92
C VAL A 405 22.45 0.99 -9.08
N PHE A 406 21.77 -0.13 -8.80
CA PHE A 406 22.35 -1.47 -8.82
C PHE A 406 21.53 -2.44 -9.67
N GLU A 407 22.16 -3.45 -10.21
CA GLU A 407 21.53 -4.59 -10.87
C GLU A 407 21.55 -5.84 -9.99
N ASP A 408 22.70 -6.15 -9.36
CA ASP A 408 22.85 -7.27 -8.41
C ASP A 408 22.79 -6.74 -6.96
N PRO A 409 21.89 -7.25 -6.10
CA PRO A 409 21.83 -6.88 -4.68
C PRO A 409 23.17 -6.98 -3.93
N LYS A 410 24.10 -7.81 -4.42
CA LYS A 410 25.44 -7.94 -3.84
C LYS A 410 26.24 -6.64 -3.83
N GLU A 411 25.99 -5.77 -4.79
CA GLU A 411 26.63 -4.43 -4.87
C GLU A 411 26.29 -3.54 -3.68
N CYS A 412 25.15 -3.80 -3.01
CA CYS A 412 24.63 -2.97 -1.94
C CYS A 412 25.26 -3.25 -0.56
N TYR A 413 25.87 -4.41 -0.33
CA TYR A 413 26.33 -4.81 1.01
C TYR A 413 27.38 -3.87 1.58
N GLU A 414 28.43 -3.59 0.81
CA GLU A 414 29.50 -2.68 1.22
C GLU A 414 28.99 -1.25 1.39
N ILE A 415 28.16 -0.78 0.45
CA ILE A 415 27.57 0.56 0.48
C ILE A 415 26.75 0.79 1.75
N ILE A 416 25.89 -0.18 2.11
CA ILE A 416 25.08 -0.13 3.32
C ILE A 416 25.96 -0.15 4.58
N SER A 417 26.95 -1.07 4.62
CA SER A 417 27.87 -1.17 5.74
C SER A 417 28.63 0.14 5.98
N ASP A 418 29.17 0.71 4.91
CA ASP A 418 29.89 1.98 4.93
C ASP A 418 29.00 3.14 5.42
N THR A 419 27.77 3.22 4.88
CA THR A 419 26.84 4.28 5.25
C THR A 419 26.46 4.20 6.72
N VAL A 420 26.16 3.00 7.23
CA VAL A 420 25.78 2.78 8.62
C VAL A 420 26.95 3.08 9.56
N THR A 421 28.16 2.62 9.21
CA THR A 421 29.35 2.82 10.05
C THR A 421 29.77 4.29 10.11
N LYS A 422 29.75 5.02 9.01
CA LYS A 422 30.12 6.44 8.95
C LYS A 422 29.09 7.36 9.64
N SER A 423 27.88 6.88 9.81
CA SER A 423 26.77 7.66 10.39
C SER A 423 26.54 7.37 11.89
N ASN A 424 27.21 6.39 12.46
CA ASN A 424 27.21 6.11 13.90
C ASN A 424 28.32 6.91 14.59
#